data_c6745723c372a17c040a751475c7a0a9
#
_entry.id   c6745723c372a17c040a751475c7a0a9
#
_cell.length_a   1.000
_cell.length_b   1.000
_cell.length_c   1.000
_cell.angle_alpha   90.00
_cell.angle_beta   90.00
_cell.angle_gamma   90.00
#
_symmetry.space_group_name_H-M   'P 1'
#
loop_
_entity.id
_entity.type
_entity.pdbx_description
1 polymer ?
#
loop_
_entity_poly.entity_id
_entity_poly.type
_entity_poly.pdbx_seq_one_letter_code
_entity_poly.pdbx_strand_id
1 'polypeptide(L)'
;MNLLSKLLLVSGVVLFAGTGVNAKELVVWEDLNKDNGIAKAVEDFQKEYNCTVRVTNSDYVSHVNEYEKLLNSGTKNLPDILMLPADRLGSSAQKGLIQPLRFMSSDSSLYLDKSIDAFTYNGQIYACPRSVETMVVFYNQDLLKYPLETMEDYYNFSAAKKMEGKWGVIGKWDFMYFIYGFIRGNGGYVFGKDGAGNYNPHDIGLNNAGAVKGLEYLNKFVQNVVPVSVLGPDGFGHINSLFTSGKAAAVITGPWEFNGYAKSGINYGVAPLPKLPNGNYMCPFLGFRGYVVSKSCKDRDLAEKFLRFINQEKYALNRYEQIQELPPLKAVFKNPLIENDDFANAIAVQAQNAEPMPSIPEMGSVWGPMDKAIGKVLSKKATAKDALDEAVAEIKASIE
;
A
#
# COMPACT_ATOMS: atom_id res chain seq x y z
N MET A 1 -17.76 -16.00 -25.58
CA MET A 1 -18.13 -14.61 -25.91
C MET A 1 -17.01 -13.70 -25.39
N ASN A 2 -16.39 -12.95 -26.27
CA ASN A 2 -15.07 -12.37 -26.14
C ASN A 2 -14.89 -11.33 -25.03
N LEU A 3 -13.93 -11.57 -24.13
CA LEU A 3 -13.38 -10.61 -23.16
C LEU A 3 -12.11 -9.94 -23.73
N LEU A 4 -12.25 -9.28 -24.87
CA LEU A 4 -11.14 -8.63 -25.58
C LEU A 4 -11.52 -7.18 -25.96
N SER A 5 -11.98 -6.37 -25.01
CA SER A 5 -12.22 -4.95 -25.34
C SER A 5 -12.37 -4.10 -24.08
N LYS A 6 -11.26 -3.77 -23.42
CA LYS A 6 -11.13 -2.53 -22.62
C LYS A 6 -9.64 -2.18 -22.44
N LEU A 7 -8.98 -1.95 -23.55
CA LEU A 7 -7.71 -1.23 -23.60
C LEU A 7 -7.88 -0.07 -24.57
N LEU A 8 -8.33 1.05 -24.07
CA LEU A 8 -8.36 2.36 -24.74
C LEU A 8 -8.45 3.39 -23.64
N LEU A 9 -7.41 4.14 -23.49
CA LEU A 9 -7.04 5.47 -24.02
C LEU A 9 -6.62 6.36 -22.88
N VAL A 10 -5.80 7.36 -22.97
CA VAL A 10 -5.57 8.39 -23.99
C VAL A 10 -4.15 8.89 -23.82
N SER A 11 -3.37 8.82 -24.86
CA SER A 11 -2.07 9.44 -24.96
C SER A 11 -2.22 10.86 -25.51
N GLY A 12 -1.95 11.85 -24.69
CA GLY A 12 -1.65 13.18 -25.19
C GLY A 12 -0.23 13.20 -25.74
N VAL A 13 -0.04 12.98 -27.05
CA VAL A 13 1.25 13.12 -27.71
C VAL A 13 1.43 14.58 -28.09
N VAL A 14 2.32 15.28 -27.40
CA VAL A 14 2.88 16.55 -27.91
C VAL A 14 4.09 16.20 -28.79
N LEU A 15 3.88 16.21 -30.10
CA LEU A 15 4.94 16.03 -31.09
C LEU A 15 5.75 17.32 -31.20
N PHE A 16 6.98 17.33 -30.70
CA PHE A 16 8.02 18.24 -31.12
C PHE A 16 8.80 17.61 -32.28
N ALA A 17 8.65 18.16 -33.50
CA ALA A 17 9.47 17.82 -34.63
C ALA A 17 10.88 18.44 -34.48
N GLY A 18 11.84 17.65 -34.08
CA GLY A 18 13.26 18.01 -33.98
C GLY A 18 14.13 16.96 -34.67
N THR A 19 15.02 17.40 -35.52
CA THR A 19 15.92 16.71 -36.46
C THR A 19 16.72 15.58 -35.83
N GLY A 20 16.55 14.34 -36.34
CA GLY A 20 17.56 13.32 -36.64
C GLY A 20 18.59 12.91 -35.60
N VAL A 21 18.21 12.73 -34.32
CA VAL A 21 18.86 11.81 -33.37
C VAL A 21 17.73 10.98 -32.80
N ASN A 22 17.84 9.63 -32.81
CA ASN A 22 16.84 8.82 -32.12
C ASN A 22 16.75 9.29 -30.67
N ALA A 23 15.72 10.07 -30.36
CA ALA A 23 15.49 10.55 -29.00
C ALA A 23 15.36 9.32 -28.11
N LYS A 24 16.16 9.29 -27.03
CA LYS A 24 16.10 8.21 -26.05
C LYS A 24 14.70 8.17 -25.47
N GLU A 25 14.10 7.00 -25.36
CA GLU A 25 12.75 6.82 -24.81
C GLU A 25 12.84 5.99 -23.53
N LEU A 26 12.08 6.40 -22.50
CA LEU A 26 11.78 5.61 -21.31
C LEU A 26 10.30 5.28 -21.26
N VAL A 27 9.97 4.05 -20.92
CA VAL A 27 8.60 3.59 -20.66
C VAL A 27 8.41 3.36 -19.17
N VAL A 28 7.49 4.11 -18.58
CA VAL A 28 7.20 4.07 -17.15
C VAL A 28 5.78 3.53 -16.95
N TRP A 29 5.64 2.49 -16.17
CA TRP A 29 4.34 2.05 -15.69
C TRP A 29 4.03 2.70 -14.33
N GLU A 30 2.95 3.48 -14.32
CA GLU A 30 2.45 4.21 -13.18
C GLU A 30 1.12 3.62 -12.72
N ASP A 31 0.74 3.84 -11.47
CA ASP A 31 -0.53 3.42 -10.92
C ASP A 31 -1.71 4.21 -11.53
N LEU A 32 -2.88 3.58 -11.51
CA LEU A 32 -4.12 4.16 -12.03
C LEU A 32 -4.40 5.53 -11.41
N ASN A 33 -4.60 6.54 -12.27
CA ASN A 33 -4.92 7.92 -11.89
C ASN A 33 -3.84 8.62 -11.02
N LYS A 34 -2.57 8.18 -11.12
CA LYS A 34 -1.45 8.74 -10.36
C LYS A 34 -0.39 9.43 -11.23
N ASP A 35 -0.54 9.41 -12.54
CA ASP A 35 0.39 10.03 -13.50
C ASP A 35 0.54 11.54 -13.30
N ASN A 36 -0.52 12.24 -12.85
CA ASN A 36 -0.43 13.66 -12.52
C ASN A 36 0.57 13.96 -11.39
N GLY A 37 0.84 12.98 -10.50
CA GLY A 37 1.85 13.11 -9.44
C GLY A 37 3.29 13.21 -9.95
N ILE A 38 3.57 12.76 -11.17
CA ILE A 38 4.90 12.87 -11.79
C ILE A 38 4.91 13.72 -13.07
N ALA A 39 3.76 14.22 -13.52
CA ALA A 39 3.63 14.90 -14.80
C ALA A 39 4.60 16.10 -14.94
N LYS A 40 4.71 16.94 -13.90
CA LYS A 40 5.63 18.07 -13.89
C LYS A 40 7.10 17.65 -13.98
N ALA A 41 7.46 16.60 -13.23
CA ALA A 41 8.82 16.05 -13.26
C ALA A 41 9.16 15.43 -14.63
N VAL A 42 8.20 14.73 -15.24
CA VAL A 42 8.34 14.18 -16.59
C VAL A 42 8.59 15.28 -17.62
N GLU A 43 7.78 16.33 -17.60
CA GLU A 43 7.94 17.49 -18.50
C GLU A 43 9.34 18.12 -18.39
N ASP A 44 9.78 18.40 -17.17
CA ASP A 44 11.07 19.03 -16.91
C ASP A 44 12.25 18.12 -17.26
N PHE A 45 12.13 16.82 -16.96
CA PHE A 45 13.15 15.83 -17.31
C PHE A 45 13.34 15.68 -18.83
N GLN A 46 12.24 15.61 -19.57
CA GLN A 46 12.28 15.53 -21.04
C GLN A 46 13.00 16.74 -21.65
N LYS A 47 12.76 17.94 -21.12
CA LYS A 47 13.43 19.18 -21.56
C LYS A 47 14.93 19.16 -21.23
N GLU A 48 15.28 18.75 -20.00
CA GLU A 48 16.67 18.78 -19.52
C GLU A 48 17.54 17.73 -20.22
N TYR A 49 17.00 16.51 -20.45
CA TYR A 49 17.76 15.38 -20.97
C TYR A 49 17.52 15.11 -22.47
N ASN A 50 16.69 15.92 -23.14
CA ASN A 50 16.34 15.76 -24.57
C ASN A 50 15.93 14.31 -24.89
N CYS A 51 14.95 13.79 -24.16
CA CYS A 51 14.43 12.42 -24.26
C CYS A 51 12.90 12.42 -24.21
N THR A 52 12.29 11.27 -24.47
CA THR A 52 10.85 11.03 -24.31
C THR A 52 10.62 10.12 -23.11
N VAL A 53 9.66 10.44 -22.26
CA VAL A 53 9.18 9.58 -21.17
C VAL A 53 7.71 9.29 -21.40
N ARG A 54 7.41 8.05 -21.73
CA ARG A 54 6.03 7.58 -21.94
C ARG A 54 5.51 6.94 -20.67
N VAL A 55 4.52 7.56 -20.06
CA VAL A 55 3.85 7.04 -18.85
C VAL A 55 2.61 6.26 -19.26
N THR A 56 2.46 5.06 -18.74
CA THR A 56 1.28 4.20 -18.93
C THR A 56 0.68 3.87 -17.57
N ASN A 57 -0.61 4.10 -17.41
CA ASN A 57 -1.33 3.86 -16.17
C ASN A 57 -1.96 2.46 -16.16
N SER A 58 -1.69 1.69 -15.13
CA SER A 58 -2.34 0.41 -14.84
C SER A 58 -2.30 0.13 -13.33
N ASP A 59 -3.05 -0.87 -12.88
CA ASP A 59 -3.04 -1.26 -11.47
C ASP A 59 -1.65 -1.73 -11.03
N TYR A 60 -1.00 -0.97 -10.16
CA TYR A 60 0.37 -1.25 -9.69
C TYR A 60 0.50 -2.61 -8.99
N VAL A 61 -0.56 -3.13 -8.39
CA VAL A 61 -0.54 -4.44 -7.72
C VAL A 61 -0.28 -5.55 -8.74
N SER A 62 -0.70 -5.37 -9.98
CA SER A 62 -0.51 -6.32 -11.07
C SER A 62 0.76 -6.09 -11.89
N HIS A 63 1.46 -4.94 -11.74
CA HIS A 63 2.60 -4.54 -12.58
C HIS A 63 3.64 -5.64 -12.75
N VAL A 64 4.12 -6.22 -11.65
CA VAL A 64 5.18 -7.25 -11.73
C VAL A 64 4.70 -8.51 -12.41
N ASN A 65 3.49 -8.97 -12.09
CA ASN A 65 2.93 -10.19 -12.69
C ASN A 65 2.67 -9.98 -14.19
N GLU A 66 2.15 -8.82 -14.57
CA GLU A 66 1.92 -8.49 -15.97
C GLU A 66 3.25 -8.35 -16.73
N TYR A 67 4.24 -7.68 -16.13
CA TYR A 67 5.58 -7.57 -16.68
C TYR A 67 6.23 -8.94 -16.89
N GLU A 68 6.18 -9.83 -15.89
CA GLU A 68 6.72 -11.20 -15.97
C GLU A 68 6.05 -11.99 -17.12
N LYS A 69 4.74 -11.90 -17.23
CA LYS A 69 3.97 -12.53 -18.30
C LYS A 69 4.36 -12.00 -19.69
N LEU A 70 4.47 -10.68 -19.84
CA LEU A 70 4.86 -10.05 -21.11
C LEU A 70 6.31 -10.36 -21.47
N LEU A 71 7.21 -10.38 -20.50
CA LEU A 71 8.61 -10.76 -20.69
C LEU A 71 8.73 -12.20 -21.21
N ASN A 72 8.01 -13.13 -20.56
CA ASN A 72 8.02 -14.56 -20.95
C ASN A 72 7.35 -14.81 -22.29
N SER A 73 6.43 -13.96 -22.74
CA SER A 73 5.81 -14.05 -24.07
C SER A 73 6.67 -13.48 -25.21
N GLY A 74 7.84 -12.90 -24.89
CA GLY A 74 8.72 -12.29 -25.89
C GLY A 74 8.22 -10.93 -26.40
N THR A 75 7.35 -10.25 -25.67
CA THR A 75 6.84 -8.91 -26.01
C THR A 75 7.99 -7.91 -26.08
N LYS A 76 8.00 -7.06 -27.14
CA LYS A 76 9.13 -6.13 -27.39
C LYS A 76 9.02 -4.80 -26.66
N ASN A 77 7.83 -4.31 -26.39
CA ASN A 77 7.59 -3.00 -25.76
C ASN A 77 7.29 -3.16 -24.27
N LEU A 78 8.32 -3.52 -23.53
CA LEU A 78 8.26 -3.67 -22.08
C LEU A 78 8.58 -2.36 -21.37
N PRO A 79 8.10 -2.15 -20.14
CA PRO A 79 8.47 -0.98 -19.36
C PRO A 79 9.94 -1.02 -18.95
N ASP A 80 10.57 0.17 -18.91
CA ASP A 80 11.90 0.35 -18.32
C ASP A 80 11.81 0.52 -16.81
N ILE A 81 10.75 1.16 -16.35
CA ILE A 81 10.48 1.47 -14.94
C ILE A 81 9.08 0.99 -14.58
N LEU A 82 8.98 0.34 -13.41
CA LEU A 82 7.72 -0.13 -12.83
C LEU A 82 7.55 0.47 -11.43
N MET A 83 6.32 0.68 -11.02
CA MET A 83 6.02 0.85 -9.61
C MET A 83 5.82 -0.53 -8.94
N LEU A 84 6.31 -0.67 -7.69
CA LEU A 84 6.32 -1.91 -6.94
C LEU A 84 6.01 -1.64 -5.46
N PRO A 85 5.10 -2.41 -4.82
CA PRO A 85 4.99 -2.44 -3.38
C PRO A 85 6.11 -3.31 -2.77
N ALA A 86 6.57 -2.94 -1.57
CA ALA A 86 7.75 -3.55 -0.95
C ALA A 86 7.63 -5.06 -0.70
N ASP A 87 6.42 -5.59 -0.45
CA ASP A 87 6.17 -7.03 -0.26
C ASP A 87 6.43 -7.88 -1.52
N ARG A 88 6.54 -7.23 -2.69
CA ARG A 88 6.87 -7.89 -3.96
C ARG A 88 8.35 -7.83 -4.31
N LEU A 89 9.15 -7.10 -3.53
CA LEU A 89 10.56 -6.86 -3.84
C LEU A 89 11.36 -8.15 -3.91
N GLY A 90 11.34 -8.93 -2.83
CA GLY A 90 12.17 -10.14 -2.69
C GLY A 90 11.91 -11.13 -3.81
N SER A 91 10.64 -11.45 -4.09
CA SER A 91 10.28 -12.37 -5.17
C SER A 91 10.68 -11.84 -6.56
N SER A 92 10.55 -10.52 -6.79
CA SER A 92 10.93 -9.90 -8.07
C SER A 92 12.45 -9.90 -8.27
N ALA A 93 13.21 -9.61 -7.22
CA ALA A 93 14.68 -9.65 -7.25
C ALA A 93 15.19 -11.10 -7.41
N GLN A 94 14.62 -12.04 -6.66
CA GLN A 94 14.98 -13.47 -6.74
C GLN A 94 14.76 -14.04 -8.16
N LYS A 95 13.66 -13.67 -8.80
CA LYS A 95 13.35 -14.06 -10.19
C LYS A 95 14.19 -13.30 -11.22
N GLY A 96 14.99 -12.32 -10.80
CA GLY A 96 15.80 -11.48 -11.71
C GLY A 96 14.95 -10.62 -12.64
N LEU A 97 13.75 -10.21 -12.22
CA LEU A 97 12.86 -9.35 -13.02
C LEU A 97 13.24 -7.87 -12.94
N ILE A 98 13.97 -7.47 -11.91
CA ILE A 98 14.36 -6.10 -11.61
C ILE A 98 15.86 -5.99 -11.35
N GLN A 99 16.42 -4.79 -11.48
CA GLN A 99 17.84 -4.53 -11.31
C GLN A 99 18.11 -3.71 -10.05
N PRO A 100 19.20 -3.98 -9.29
CA PRO A 100 19.58 -3.14 -8.15
C PRO A 100 19.93 -1.72 -8.65
N LEU A 101 19.58 -0.69 -7.88
CA LEU A 101 19.81 0.70 -8.24
C LEU A 101 21.19 1.17 -7.75
N ARG A 102 22.08 1.53 -8.67
CA ARG A 102 23.49 1.92 -8.35
C ARG A 102 23.54 3.23 -7.57
N PHE A 103 22.71 4.22 -7.93
CA PHE A 103 22.71 5.52 -7.29
C PHE A 103 22.21 5.50 -5.85
N MET A 104 21.43 4.50 -5.47
CA MET A 104 20.92 4.38 -4.10
C MET A 104 22.01 4.12 -3.05
N SER A 105 23.18 3.65 -3.47
CA SER A 105 24.33 3.53 -2.57
C SER A 105 24.79 4.88 -1.98
N SER A 106 24.61 5.98 -2.74
CA SER A 106 24.93 7.34 -2.30
C SER A 106 23.72 8.09 -1.73
N ASP A 107 22.52 7.81 -2.23
CA ASP A 107 21.32 8.60 -1.95
C ASP A 107 20.42 7.98 -0.86
N SER A 108 20.70 6.76 -0.40
CA SER A 108 19.91 6.07 0.64
C SER A 108 19.72 6.90 1.92
N SER A 109 20.75 7.65 2.33
CA SER A 109 20.69 8.50 3.52
C SER A 109 19.67 9.64 3.47
N LEU A 110 19.19 9.99 2.28
CA LEU A 110 18.14 11.00 2.07
C LEU A 110 16.74 10.49 2.47
N TYR A 111 16.56 9.18 2.54
CA TYR A 111 15.27 8.53 2.80
C TYR A 111 15.14 8.05 4.24
N LEU A 112 13.92 7.75 4.66
CA LEU A 112 13.65 7.08 5.94
C LEU A 112 14.29 5.69 5.92
N ASP A 113 14.99 5.33 6.98
CA ASP A 113 15.74 4.07 7.07
C ASP A 113 14.84 2.86 6.83
N LYS A 114 13.64 2.83 7.44
CA LYS A 114 12.64 1.77 7.20
C LYS A 114 12.25 1.61 5.74
N SER A 115 12.27 2.70 4.94
CA SER A 115 11.95 2.61 3.51
C SER A 115 13.10 2.01 2.70
N ILE A 116 14.34 2.26 3.11
CA ILE A 116 15.52 1.64 2.50
C ILE A 116 15.58 0.15 2.85
N ASP A 117 15.34 -0.20 4.11
CA ASP A 117 15.28 -1.61 4.55
C ASP A 117 14.22 -2.39 3.77
N ALA A 118 13.02 -1.79 3.57
CA ALA A 118 11.94 -2.41 2.82
C ALA A 118 12.27 -2.68 1.34
N PHE A 119 13.21 -1.92 0.78
CA PHE A 119 13.64 -2.07 -0.63
C PHE A 119 15.05 -2.66 -0.77
N THR A 120 15.58 -3.23 0.30
CA THR A 120 16.86 -3.94 0.31
C THR A 120 16.62 -5.45 0.28
N TYR A 121 17.27 -6.13 -0.66
CA TYR A 121 17.27 -7.59 -0.75
C TYR A 121 18.71 -8.08 -1.01
N ASN A 122 19.19 -9.03 -0.20
CA ASN A 122 20.57 -9.55 -0.24
C ASN A 122 21.64 -8.43 -0.26
N GLY A 123 21.45 -7.39 0.57
CA GLY A 123 22.37 -6.27 0.71
C GLY A 123 22.38 -5.27 -0.44
N GLN A 124 21.46 -5.39 -1.42
CA GLN A 124 21.34 -4.46 -2.53
C GLN A 124 19.98 -3.75 -2.52
N ILE A 125 19.97 -2.47 -2.87
CA ILE A 125 18.74 -1.67 -2.94
C ILE A 125 18.20 -1.73 -4.37
N TYR A 126 16.96 -2.18 -4.52
CA TYR A 126 16.32 -2.40 -5.83
C TYR A 126 15.29 -1.34 -6.21
N ALA A 127 14.78 -0.57 -5.25
CA ALA A 127 13.78 0.44 -5.55
C ALA A 127 14.21 1.83 -5.03
N CYS A 128 13.78 2.86 -5.76
CA CYS A 128 13.78 4.24 -5.29
C CYS A 128 12.47 4.48 -4.53
N PRO A 129 12.48 4.69 -3.20
CA PRO A 129 11.26 4.83 -2.43
C PRO A 129 10.44 6.03 -2.89
N ARG A 130 9.12 5.83 -3.09
CA ARG A 130 8.20 6.84 -3.59
C ARG A 130 7.24 7.36 -2.52
N SER A 131 6.59 6.45 -1.81
CA SER A 131 5.59 6.78 -0.79
C SER A 131 5.63 5.82 0.37
N VAL A 132 5.20 6.32 1.52
CA VAL A 132 4.88 5.54 2.72
C VAL A 132 3.37 5.50 2.88
N GLU A 133 2.86 4.36 3.28
CA GLU A 133 1.44 4.17 3.55
C GLU A 133 1.21 3.26 4.75
N THR A 134 0.17 3.57 5.50
CA THR A 134 -0.35 2.72 6.57
C THR A 134 -1.84 3.00 6.75
N MET A 135 -2.51 2.18 7.54
CA MET A 135 -3.92 2.38 7.84
C MET A 135 -4.11 3.52 8.82
N VAL A 136 -5.17 4.31 8.62
CA VAL A 136 -5.63 5.39 9.51
C VAL A 136 -7.15 5.33 9.63
N VAL A 137 -7.70 6.14 10.53
CA VAL A 137 -9.14 6.36 10.63
C VAL A 137 -9.50 7.65 9.91
N PHE A 138 -10.40 7.57 8.92
CA PHE A 138 -11.16 8.72 8.44
C PHE A 138 -12.49 8.76 9.20
N TYR A 139 -12.87 9.92 9.75
CA TYR A 139 -14.11 10.05 10.49
C TYR A 139 -14.91 11.28 10.04
N ASN A 140 -16.21 11.10 9.89
CA ASN A 140 -17.15 12.14 9.49
C ASN A 140 -17.45 13.03 10.71
N GLN A 141 -17.00 14.29 10.69
CA GLN A 141 -17.12 15.23 11.81
C GLN A 141 -18.56 15.65 12.10
N ASP A 142 -19.48 15.44 11.16
CA ASP A 142 -20.90 15.69 11.39
C ASP A 142 -21.60 14.56 12.19
N LEU A 143 -20.98 13.37 12.25
CA LEU A 143 -21.48 12.21 12.98
C LEU A 143 -20.64 11.86 14.22
N LEU A 144 -19.35 12.17 14.17
CA LEU A 144 -18.36 11.89 15.20
C LEU A 144 -17.40 13.09 15.27
N LYS A 145 -17.61 13.98 16.22
CA LYS A 145 -16.88 15.26 16.31
C LYS A 145 -15.37 15.10 16.49
N TYR A 146 -14.94 14.05 17.20
CA TYR A 146 -13.55 13.70 17.46
C TYR A 146 -13.34 12.19 17.29
N PRO A 147 -12.13 11.73 16.93
CA PRO A 147 -11.85 10.30 16.85
C PRO A 147 -11.93 9.66 18.22
N LEU A 148 -12.31 8.39 18.28
CA LEU A 148 -12.36 7.62 19.52
C LEU A 148 -11.01 7.00 19.83
N GLU A 149 -10.68 6.86 21.13
CA GLU A 149 -9.35 6.41 21.55
C GLU A 149 -9.15 4.90 21.48
N THR A 150 -10.24 4.13 21.65
CA THR A 150 -10.16 2.66 21.69
C THR A 150 -11.14 2.00 20.72
N MET A 151 -10.80 0.77 20.29
CA MET A 151 -11.71 -0.05 19.47
C MET A 151 -12.97 -0.44 20.26
N GLU A 152 -12.93 -0.51 21.59
CA GLU A 152 -14.12 -0.77 22.39
C GLU A 152 -15.07 0.45 22.37
N ASP A 153 -14.54 1.68 22.39
CA ASP A 153 -15.35 2.89 22.21
C ASP A 153 -16.01 2.90 20.83
N TYR A 154 -15.24 2.53 19.78
CA TYR A 154 -15.82 2.36 18.44
C TYR A 154 -16.87 1.26 18.38
N TYR A 155 -16.72 0.16 19.13
CA TYR A 155 -17.71 -0.90 19.19
C TYR A 155 -19.02 -0.40 19.81
N ASN A 156 -18.94 0.26 20.97
CA ASN A 156 -20.09 0.80 21.67
C ASN A 156 -20.78 1.90 20.85
N PHE A 157 -20.00 2.78 20.26
CA PHE A 157 -20.52 3.80 19.34
C PHE A 157 -21.20 3.19 18.11
N SER A 158 -20.61 2.14 17.53
CA SER A 158 -21.19 1.44 16.37
C SER A 158 -22.50 0.75 16.72
N ALA A 159 -22.61 0.16 17.93
CA ALA A 159 -23.84 -0.44 18.40
C ALA A 159 -24.96 0.60 18.53
N ALA A 160 -24.65 1.78 19.08
CA ALA A 160 -25.61 2.89 19.17
C ALA A 160 -26.02 3.40 17.77
N LYS A 161 -25.07 3.60 16.85
CA LYS A 161 -25.37 4.08 15.48
C LYS A 161 -26.19 3.09 14.67
N LYS A 162 -26.01 1.80 14.89
CA LYS A 162 -26.83 0.75 14.25
C LYS A 162 -28.31 0.88 14.62
N MET A 163 -28.64 1.27 15.86
CA MET A 163 -30.03 1.53 16.27
C MET A 163 -30.62 2.76 15.58
N GLU A 164 -29.78 3.71 15.14
CA GLU A 164 -30.18 4.89 14.35
C GLU A 164 -30.26 4.61 12.83
N GLY A 165 -30.02 3.36 12.39
CA GLY A 165 -29.96 3.00 10.98
C GLY A 165 -28.66 3.47 10.26
N LYS A 166 -27.62 3.76 11.04
CA LYS A 166 -26.29 4.16 10.57
C LYS A 166 -25.24 3.19 11.06
N TRP A 167 -24.01 3.37 10.59
CA TRP A 167 -22.86 2.55 10.98
C TRP A 167 -21.83 3.42 11.72
N GLY A 168 -21.18 2.85 12.70
CA GLY A 168 -20.10 3.53 13.44
C GLY A 168 -18.81 3.48 12.63
N VAL A 169 -17.92 2.52 12.90
CA VAL A 169 -16.70 2.31 12.13
C VAL A 169 -16.84 1.09 11.21
N ILE A 170 -16.40 1.24 9.98
CA ILE A 170 -16.36 0.18 8.96
C ILE A 170 -14.96 0.08 8.35
N GLY A 171 -14.68 -1.00 7.66
CA GLY A 171 -13.43 -1.25 6.93
C GLY A 171 -13.51 -2.53 6.11
N LYS A 172 -12.52 -2.79 5.27
CA LYS A 172 -12.42 -3.99 4.45
C LYS A 172 -11.86 -5.17 5.27
N TRP A 173 -12.64 -5.65 6.21
CA TRP A 173 -12.17 -6.54 7.28
C TRP A 173 -12.17 -8.04 6.94
N ASP A 174 -12.36 -8.38 5.70
CA ASP A 174 -12.19 -9.72 5.14
C ASP A 174 -10.86 -9.92 4.38
N PHE A 175 -9.92 -8.95 4.50
CA PHE A 175 -8.58 -9.01 3.91
C PHE A 175 -7.49 -8.86 4.98
N MET A 176 -6.48 -9.72 4.91
CA MET A 176 -5.35 -9.75 5.85
C MET A 176 -4.69 -8.37 6.03
N TYR A 177 -4.46 -7.64 4.94
CA TYR A 177 -3.83 -6.33 4.99
C TYR A 177 -4.58 -5.35 5.92
N PHE A 178 -5.91 -5.34 5.87
CA PHE A 178 -6.74 -4.43 6.65
C PHE A 178 -6.93 -4.85 8.10
N ILE A 179 -6.78 -6.14 8.39
CA ILE A 179 -7.02 -6.67 9.73
C ILE A 179 -5.74 -6.95 10.52
N TYR A 180 -4.57 -6.83 9.89
CA TYR A 180 -3.31 -7.16 10.54
C TYR A 180 -3.09 -6.40 11.85
N GLY A 181 -3.58 -5.15 11.92
CA GLY A 181 -3.53 -4.36 13.14
C GLY A 181 -4.17 -5.01 14.37
N PHE A 182 -5.23 -5.80 14.17
CA PHE A 182 -5.86 -6.58 15.24
C PHE A 182 -5.00 -7.78 15.64
N ILE A 183 -4.41 -8.46 14.67
CA ILE A 183 -3.53 -9.61 14.91
C ILE A 183 -2.26 -9.16 15.62
N ARG A 184 -1.57 -8.18 15.05
CA ARG A 184 -0.26 -7.71 15.54
C ARG A 184 -0.35 -7.06 16.91
N GLY A 185 -1.36 -6.22 17.13
CA GLY A 185 -1.58 -5.54 18.42
C GLY A 185 -1.95 -6.50 19.56
N ASN A 186 -2.35 -7.73 19.26
CA ASN A 186 -2.54 -8.80 20.22
C ASN A 186 -1.33 -9.76 20.34
N GLY A 187 -0.24 -9.53 19.59
CA GLY A 187 1.00 -10.31 19.68
C GLY A 187 1.17 -11.40 18.60
N GLY A 188 0.27 -11.44 17.59
CA GLY A 188 0.53 -12.20 16.36
C GLY A 188 1.61 -11.54 15.52
N TYR A 189 2.24 -12.24 14.59
CA TYR A 189 3.22 -11.72 13.64
C TYR A 189 3.28 -12.61 12.40
N VAL A 190 3.73 -12.04 11.27
CA VAL A 190 3.86 -12.84 10.04
C VAL A 190 5.05 -13.77 10.17
N PHE A 191 6.26 -13.21 10.22
CA PHE A 191 7.50 -13.95 10.39
C PHE A 191 8.29 -13.41 11.58
N GLY A 192 8.87 -14.32 12.36
CA GLY A 192 9.83 -13.98 13.40
C GLY A 192 11.11 -13.42 12.80
N LYS A 193 11.95 -12.84 13.66
CA LYS A 193 13.26 -12.32 13.26
C LYS A 193 14.37 -12.99 14.05
N ASP A 194 15.50 -13.23 13.39
CA ASP A 194 16.70 -13.71 14.03
C ASP A 194 17.40 -12.59 14.87
N GLY A 195 18.49 -12.93 15.56
CA GLY A 195 19.26 -11.98 16.36
C GLY A 195 19.92 -10.84 15.56
N ALA A 196 19.99 -10.94 14.25
CA ALA A 196 20.48 -9.92 13.33
C ALA A 196 19.34 -9.07 12.73
N GLY A 197 18.08 -9.40 13.05
CA GLY A 197 16.89 -8.70 12.56
C GLY A 197 16.36 -9.18 11.21
N ASN A 198 16.91 -10.26 10.64
CA ASN A 198 16.44 -10.84 9.40
C ASN A 198 15.17 -11.67 9.65
N TYR A 199 14.22 -11.63 8.70
CA TYR A 199 13.02 -12.47 8.78
C TYR A 199 13.36 -13.96 8.68
N ASN A 200 12.76 -14.75 9.57
CA ASN A 200 12.78 -16.23 9.51
C ASN A 200 11.43 -16.73 8.99
N PRO A 201 11.34 -17.16 7.72
CA PRO A 201 10.07 -17.59 7.12
C PRO A 201 9.49 -18.87 7.74
N HIS A 202 10.30 -19.64 8.50
CA HIS A 202 9.82 -20.83 9.21
C HIS A 202 9.26 -20.53 10.60
N ASP A 203 9.47 -19.34 11.14
CA ASP A 203 8.87 -18.86 12.39
C ASP A 203 7.65 -18.00 12.08
N ILE A 204 6.47 -18.62 12.04
CA ILE A 204 5.20 -17.98 11.68
C ILE A 204 4.31 -17.85 12.92
N GLY A 205 4.01 -16.61 13.31
CA GLY A 205 3.17 -16.31 14.48
C GLY A 205 1.71 -15.98 14.15
N LEU A 206 1.22 -16.32 12.97
CA LEU A 206 -0.14 -16.01 12.52
C LEU A 206 -1.22 -16.93 13.13
N ASN A 207 -0.85 -18.00 13.82
CA ASN A 207 -1.75 -18.87 14.57
C ASN A 207 -1.43 -18.96 16.07
N ASN A 208 -0.57 -18.08 16.59
CA ASN A 208 -0.30 -18.02 18.02
C ASN A 208 -1.52 -17.50 18.79
N ALA A 209 -1.50 -17.59 20.12
CA ALA A 209 -2.62 -17.17 20.97
C ALA A 209 -3.04 -15.70 20.74
N GLY A 210 -2.08 -14.81 20.44
CA GLY A 210 -2.34 -13.42 20.12
C GLY A 210 -3.08 -13.23 18.80
N ALA A 211 -2.67 -13.94 17.76
CA ALA A 211 -3.34 -13.92 16.46
C ALA A 211 -4.78 -14.42 16.53
N VAL A 212 -4.98 -15.55 17.26
CA VAL A 212 -6.33 -16.10 17.51
C VAL A 212 -7.21 -15.06 18.20
N LYS A 213 -6.72 -14.47 19.32
CA LYS A 213 -7.45 -13.44 20.08
C LYS A 213 -7.79 -12.21 19.21
N GLY A 214 -6.86 -11.78 18.36
CA GLY A 214 -7.08 -10.66 17.44
C GLY A 214 -8.19 -10.92 16.43
N LEU A 215 -8.21 -12.12 15.82
CA LEU A 215 -9.23 -12.52 14.86
C LEU A 215 -10.60 -12.79 15.53
N GLU A 216 -10.62 -13.35 16.73
CA GLU A 216 -11.86 -13.49 17.51
C GLU A 216 -12.49 -12.15 17.86
N TYR A 217 -11.69 -11.17 18.30
CA TYR A 217 -12.15 -9.82 18.57
C TYR A 217 -12.73 -9.15 17.33
N LEU A 218 -12.03 -9.23 16.21
CA LEU A 218 -12.53 -8.74 14.93
C LEU A 218 -13.85 -9.42 14.54
N ASN A 219 -13.93 -10.75 14.66
CA ASN A 219 -15.15 -11.49 14.34
C ASN A 219 -16.34 -11.02 15.19
N LYS A 220 -16.17 -10.84 16.53
CA LYS A 220 -17.18 -10.26 17.41
C LYS A 220 -17.66 -8.90 16.87
N PHE A 221 -16.71 -8.05 16.46
CA PHE A 221 -17.00 -6.73 15.93
C PHE A 221 -17.85 -6.80 14.65
N VAL A 222 -17.38 -7.60 13.68
CA VAL A 222 -18.04 -7.77 12.38
C VAL A 222 -19.44 -8.35 12.53
N GLN A 223 -19.62 -9.38 13.36
CA GLN A 223 -20.92 -10.04 13.54
C GLN A 223 -21.99 -9.11 14.14
N ASN A 224 -21.59 -8.16 14.98
CA ASN A 224 -22.54 -7.38 15.75
C ASN A 224 -22.83 -6.00 15.18
N VAL A 225 -21.82 -5.29 14.66
CA VAL A 225 -21.92 -3.86 14.41
C VAL A 225 -21.46 -3.40 13.03
N VAL A 226 -21.16 -4.31 12.11
CA VAL A 226 -20.69 -4.03 10.75
C VAL A 226 -21.69 -4.52 9.71
N PRO A 227 -21.96 -3.77 8.62
CA PRO A 227 -22.81 -4.25 7.55
C PRO A 227 -22.13 -5.34 6.71
N VAL A 228 -22.84 -6.41 6.40
CA VAL A 228 -22.31 -7.50 5.55
C VAL A 228 -21.85 -7.00 4.17
N SER A 229 -22.48 -5.93 3.66
CA SER A 229 -22.16 -5.35 2.35
C SER A 229 -20.73 -4.83 2.20
N VAL A 230 -20.02 -4.56 3.30
CA VAL A 230 -18.61 -4.11 3.24
C VAL A 230 -17.61 -5.27 3.07
N LEU A 231 -18.11 -6.50 3.13
CA LEU A 231 -17.32 -7.71 2.90
C LEU A 231 -17.49 -8.19 1.45
N GLY A 232 -16.59 -9.05 1.00
CA GLY A 232 -16.63 -9.61 -0.36
C GLY A 232 -16.11 -8.66 -1.45
N PRO A 233 -16.20 -9.05 -2.71
CA PRO A 233 -15.55 -8.36 -3.83
C PRO A 233 -15.95 -6.89 -3.99
N ASP A 234 -17.22 -6.55 -3.78
CA ASP A 234 -17.76 -5.20 -3.95
C ASP A 234 -17.62 -4.32 -2.69
N GLY A 235 -17.01 -4.85 -1.62
CA GLY A 235 -16.94 -4.22 -0.31
C GLY A 235 -16.32 -2.83 -0.32
N PHE A 236 -15.28 -2.59 -1.11
CA PHE A 236 -14.66 -1.25 -1.22
C PHE A 236 -15.64 -0.19 -1.72
N GLY A 237 -16.40 -0.51 -2.77
CA GLY A 237 -17.43 0.41 -3.29
C GLY A 237 -18.50 0.72 -2.26
N HIS A 238 -18.93 -0.29 -1.50
CA HIS A 238 -19.91 -0.11 -0.43
C HIS A 238 -19.37 0.72 0.74
N ILE A 239 -18.12 0.47 1.17
CA ILE A 239 -17.44 1.26 2.21
C ILE A 239 -17.43 2.74 1.82
N ASN A 240 -16.92 3.06 0.63
CA ASN A 240 -16.81 4.42 0.15
C ASN A 240 -18.19 5.09 0.02
N SER A 241 -19.18 4.39 -0.51
CA SER A 241 -20.55 4.89 -0.61
C SER A 241 -21.19 5.16 0.76
N LEU A 242 -21.02 4.28 1.73
CA LEU A 242 -21.55 4.46 3.08
C LEU A 242 -20.91 5.65 3.79
N PHE A 243 -19.59 5.83 3.65
CA PHE A 243 -18.90 6.94 4.27
C PHE A 243 -19.24 8.27 3.63
N THR A 244 -19.12 8.39 2.30
CA THR A 244 -19.36 9.65 1.58
C THR A 244 -20.83 10.10 1.59
N SER A 245 -21.76 9.18 1.78
CA SER A 245 -23.19 9.50 1.96
C SER A 245 -23.60 9.82 3.41
N GLY A 246 -22.65 9.85 4.35
CA GLY A 246 -22.91 10.10 5.77
C GLY A 246 -23.69 8.99 6.49
N LYS A 247 -23.64 7.77 5.96
CA LYS A 247 -24.24 6.57 6.57
C LYS A 247 -23.28 5.81 7.47
N ALA A 248 -21.97 6.01 7.32
CA ALA A 248 -20.94 5.51 8.23
C ALA A 248 -20.19 6.69 8.86
N ALA A 249 -19.94 6.61 10.17
CA ALA A 249 -19.28 7.68 10.90
C ALA A 249 -17.77 7.64 10.82
N ALA A 250 -17.19 6.47 10.60
CA ALA A 250 -15.75 6.31 10.43
C ALA A 250 -15.40 5.13 9.50
N VAL A 251 -14.23 5.23 8.87
CA VAL A 251 -13.65 4.18 8.03
C VAL A 251 -12.20 3.97 8.41
N ILE A 252 -11.81 2.71 8.64
CA ILE A 252 -10.40 2.32 8.72
C ILE A 252 -9.94 1.93 7.31
N THR A 253 -9.08 2.77 6.72
CA THR A 253 -8.53 2.58 5.37
C THR A 253 -7.18 3.31 5.26
N GLY A 254 -6.61 3.41 4.07
CA GLY A 254 -5.31 4.04 3.85
C GLY A 254 -5.37 5.29 2.96
N PRO A 255 -4.19 5.87 2.63
CA PRO A 255 -4.07 7.13 1.88
C PRO A 255 -4.66 7.10 0.48
N TRP A 256 -4.87 5.95 -0.11
CA TRP A 256 -5.47 5.82 -1.44
C TRP A 256 -6.90 6.36 -1.54
N GLU A 257 -7.64 6.46 -0.43
CA GLU A 257 -9.01 6.99 -0.39
C GLU A 257 -9.07 8.51 -0.20
N PHE A 258 -7.97 9.15 0.19
CA PHE A 258 -7.92 10.57 0.51
C PHE A 258 -8.55 11.45 -0.60
N ASN A 259 -8.09 11.29 -1.84
CA ASN A 259 -8.59 12.07 -2.97
C ASN A 259 -10.09 11.86 -3.24
N GLY A 260 -10.57 10.63 -3.03
CA GLY A 260 -12.00 10.29 -3.17
C GLY A 260 -12.84 11.02 -2.13
N TYR A 261 -12.43 10.98 -0.88
CA TYR A 261 -13.13 11.63 0.22
C TYR A 261 -13.05 13.16 0.12
N ALA A 262 -11.89 13.73 -0.21
CA ALA A 262 -11.74 15.17 -0.42
C ALA A 262 -12.69 15.71 -1.52
N LYS A 263 -12.83 14.98 -2.62
CA LYS A 263 -13.73 15.35 -3.74
C LYS A 263 -15.21 15.13 -3.43
N SER A 264 -15.55 14.29 -2.46
CA SER A 264 -16.95 13.98 -2.13
C SER A 264 -17.67 15.11 -1.39
N GLY A 265 -16.93 16.06 -0.84
CA GLY A 265 -17.46 17.17 -0.03
C GLY A 265 -17.87 16.77 1.39
N ILE A 266 -17.57 15.53 1.84
CA ILE A 266 -17.79 15.12 3.22
C ILE A 266 -16.88 15.90 4.18
N ASN A 267 -17.42 16.36 5.29
CA ASN A 267 -16.65 17.00 6.36
C ASN A 267 -15.95 15.92 7.20
N TYR A 268 -14.68 15.66 6.94
CA TYR A 268 -13.96 14.58 7.63
C TYR A 268 -12.68 15.04 8.32
N GLY A 269 -12.28 14.29 9.32
CA GLY A 269 -10.96 14.35 9.93
C GLY A 269 -10.22 13.02 9.73
N VAL A 270 -8.92 13.03 10.01
CA VAL A 270 -8.05 11.85 9.96
C VAL A 270 -7.35 11.69 11.30
N ALA A 271 -7.21 10.44 11.75
CA ALA A 271 -6.55 10.12 13.02
C ALA A 271 -5.78 8.80 12.92
N PRO A 272 -4.76 8.58 13.77
CA PRO A 272 -4.17 7.27 13.96
C PRO A 272 -5.20 6.22 14.37
N LEU A 273 -4.87 4.94 14.19
CA LEU A 273 -5.72 3.84 14.64
C LEU A 273 -5.87 3.83 16.17
N PRO A 274 -7.05 3.44 16.67
CA PRO A 274 -7.34 3.37 18.10
C PRO A 274 -6.56 2.25 18.79
N LYS A 275 -6.50 2.28 20.11
CA LYS A 275 -5.99 1.18 20.92
C LYS A 275 -6.96 0.01 20.95
N LEU A 276 -6.41 -1.19 21.09
CA LEU A 276 -7.15 -2.43 21.33
C LEU A 276 -7.57 -2.53 22.81
N PRO A 277 -8.54 -3.42 23.15
CA PRO A 277 -8.97 -3.61 24.55
C PRO A 277 -7.86 -4.05 25.51
N ASN A 278 -6.74 -4.61 25.01
CA ASN A 278 -5.58 -4.95 25.81
C ASN A 278 -4.67 -3.75 26.13
N GLY A 279 -5.03 -2.53 25.70
CA GLY A 279 -4.28 -1.30 25.89
C GLY A 279 -3.17 -1.04 24.84
N ASN A 280 -2.85 -2.02 24.01
CA ASN A 280 -1.86 -1.86 22.94
C ASN A 280 -2.44 -1.05 21.78
N TYR A 281 -1.58 -0.32 21.08
CA TYR A 281 -1.97 0.26 19.79
C TYR A 281 -2.28 -0.82 18.76
N MET A 282 -3.27 -0.58 17.91
CA MET A 282 -3.38 -1.33 16.67
C MET A 282 -2.09 -1.12 15.88
N CYS A 283 -1.48 -2.22 15.46
CA CYS A 283 -0.21 -2.21 14.74
C CYS A 283 -0.41 -2.75 13.31
N PRO A 284 -0.86 -1.92 12.35
CA PRO A 284 -1.04 -2.32 10.97
C PRO A 284 0.30 -2.51 10.26
N PHE A 285 0.26 -2.93 9.02
CA PHE A 285 1.43 -2.88 8.17
C PHE A 285 1.86 -1.43 7.87
N LEU A 286 3.18 -1.21 7.87
CA LEU A 286 3.81 -0.04 7.28
C LEU A 286 4.26 -0.45 5.87
N GLY A 287 3.55 0.04 4.88
CA GLY A 287 3.82 -0.21 3.47
C GLY A 287 4.70 0.87 2.86
N PHE A 288 5.48 0.47 1.87
CA PHE A 288 6.24 1.40 1.02
C PHE A 288 5.99 1.03 -0.44
N ARG A 289 5.88 2.06 -1.27
CA ARG A 289 5.89 1.93 -2.73
C ARG A 289 7.16 2.54 -3.26
N GLY A 290 7.73 1.92 -4.30
CA GLY A 290 8.94 2.39 -4.93
C GLY A 290 8.97 2.12 -6.42
N TYR A 291 9.79 2.87 -7.13
CA TYR A 291 10.07 2.61 -8.53
C TYR A 291 11.28 1.72 -8.68
N VAL A 292 11.17 0.72 -9.52
CA VAL A 292 12.24 -0.22 -9.88
C VAL A 292 12.59 -0.13 -11.35
N VAL A 293 13.84 -0.41 -11.68
CA VAL A 293 14.30 -0.57 -13.07
C VAL A 293 14.13 -2.03 -13.46
N SER A 294 13.40 -2.26 -14.54
CA SER A 294 13.13 -3.60 -15.05
C SER A 294 14.38 -4.27 -15.65
N LYS A 295 14.39 -5.60 -15.72
CA LYS A 295 15.44 -6.36 -16.39
C LYS A 295 15.57 -6.00 -17.88
N SER A 296 14.47 -5.65 -18.53
CA SER A 296 14.42 -5.31 -19.96
C SER A 296 14.85 -3.88 -20.28
N CYS A 297 15.09 -3.04 -19.27
CA CYS A 297 15.52 -1.66 -19.48
C CYS A 297 16.83 -1.58 -20.27
N LYS A 298 16.80 -0.87 -21.40
CA LYS A 298 17.95 -0.76 -22.31
C LYS A 298 18.89 0.38 -21.95
N ASP A 299 18.36 1.50 -21.45
CA ASP A 299 19.14 2.65 -21.02
C ASP A 299 18.99 2.82 -19.50
N ARG A 300 19.69 1.97 -18.77
CA ARG A 300 19.68 1.97 -17.30
C ARG A 300 20.18 3.31 -16.74
N ASP A 301 21.15 3.95 -17.38
CA ASP A 301 21.67 5.23 -16.90
C ASP A 301 20.63 6.33 -16.98
N LEU A 302 19.85 6.36 -18.06
CA LEU A 302 18.73 7.32 -18.21
C LEU A 302 17.62 7.01 -17.24
N ALA A 303 17.28 5.72 -17.02
CA ALA A 303 16.28 5.30 -16.06
C ALA A 303 16.65 5.69 -14.62
N GLU A 304 17.88 5.43 -14.19
CA GLU A 304 18.36 5.82 -12.87
C GLU A 304 18.43 7.35 -12.69
N LYS A 305 18.81 8.10 -13.72
CA LYS A 305 18.74 9.56 -13.71
C LYS A 305 17.30 10.05 -13.55
N PHE A 306 16.35 9.44 -14.26
CA PHE A 306 14.94 9.78 -14.14
C PHE A 306 14.42 9.52 -12.72
N LEU A 307 14.71 8.37 -12.12
CA LEU A 307 14.31 8.05 -10.76
C LEU A 307 14.86 9.04 -9.72
N ARG A 308 16.15 9.40 -9.85
CA ARG A 308 16.76 10.43 -9.01
C ARG A 308 16.10 11.81 -9.20
N PHE A 309 15.73 12.14 -10.43
CA PHE A 309 15.12 13.41 -10.78
C PHE A 309 13.71 13.57 -10.19
N ILE A 310 12.83 12.59 -10.40
CA ILE A 310 11.44 12.66 -9.92
C ILE A 310 11.30 12.57 -8.40
N ASN A 311 12.36 12.20 -7.69
CA ASN A 311 12.43 12.16 -6.23
C ASN A 311 13.24 13.31 -5.62
N GLN A 312 13.63 14.35 -6.40
CA GLN A 312 14.06 15.60 -5.79
C GLN A 312 12.93 16.18 -4.93
N GLU A 313 13.30 16.87 -3.85
CA GLU A 313 12.34 17.41 -2.87
C GLU A 313 11.19 18.16 -3.52
N LYS A 314 11.47 19.08 -4.48
CA LYS A 314 10.45 19.87 -5.19
C LYS A 314 9.42 19.02 -5.92
N TYR A 315 9.82 17.90 -6.53
CA TYR A 315 8.91 17.01 -7.25
C TYR A 315 8.20 16.04 -6.32
N ALA A 316 8.85 15.63 -5.24
CA ALA A 316 8.23 14.84 -4.20
C ALA A 316 7.11 15.61 -3.47
N LEU A 317 7.33 16.92 -3.19
CA LEU A 317 6.31 17.82 -2.65
C LEU A 317 5.18 18.05 -3.65
N ASN A 318 5.50 18.32 -4.93
CA ASN A 318 4.48 18.46 -5.97
C ASN A 318 3.63 17.17 -6.10
N ARG A 319 4.25 15.99 -6.02
CA ARG A 319 3.51 14.72 -5.99
C ARG A 319 2.57 14.63 -4.79
N TYR A 320 3.03 15.04 -3.60
CA TYR A 320 2.16 15.10 -2.42
C TYR A 320 0.95 16.02 -2.65
N GLU A 321 1.15 17.21 -3.17
CA GLU A 321 0.05 18.15 -3.49
C GLU A 321 -0.95 17.57 -4.50
N GLN A 322 -0.47 16.83 -5.51
CA GLN A 322 -1.32 16.30 -6.59
C GLN A 322 -2.08 15.04 -6.22
N ILE A 323 -1.47 14.12 -5.45
CA ILE A 323 -2.01 12.78 -5.21
C ILE A 323 -1.98 12.34 -3.74
N GLN A 324 -1.53 13.20 -2.83
CA GLN A 324 -1.50 12.96 -1.38
C GLN A 324 -0.73 11.67 -0.99
N GLU A 325 0.33 11.36 -1.72
CA GLU A 325 1.25 10.29 -1.37
C GLU A 325 2.44 10.84 -0.60
N LEU A 326 2.53 10.51 0.69
CA LEU A 326 3.58 11.02 1.58
C LEU A 326 4.95 10.46 1.18
N PRO A 327 5.90 11.32 0.72
CA PRO A 327 7.21 10.84 0.30
C PRO A 327 8.06 10.41 1.51
N PRO A 328 8.80 9.29 1.44
CA PRO A 328 9.69 8.86 2.53
C PRO A 328 11.06 9.57 2.50
N LEU A 329 11.11 10.82 2.10
CA LEU A 329 12.31 11.68 2.09
C LEU A 329 12.40 12.46 3.39
N LYS A 330 13.54 12.39 4.10
CA LYS A 330 13.75 13.08 5.38
C LYS A 330 13.55 14.60 5.29
N ALA A 331 13.93 15.21 4.16
CA ALA A 331 13.80 16.65 3.95
C ALA A 331 12.36 17.14 3.91
N VAL A 332 11.42 16.37 3.31
CA VAL A 332 10.04 16.81 3.13
C VAL A 332 9.27 16.94 4.45
N PHE A 333 9.64 16.19 5.49
CA PHE A 333 8.97 16.27 6.80
C PHE A 333 9.18 17.58 7.54
N LYS A 334 10.14 18.40 7.10
CA LYS A 334 10.39 19.75 7.61
C LYS A 334 9.73 20.84 6.75
N ASN A 335 9.05 20.46 5.67
CA ASN A 335 8.36 21.40 4.83
C ASN A 335 6.99 21.75 5.42
N PRO A 336 6.60 23.04 5.52
CA PRO A 336 5.32 23.45 6.08
C PRO A 336 4.09 22.78 5.44
N LEU A 337 4.18 22.40 4.16
CA LEU A 337 3.13 21.66 3.47
C LEU A 337 2.84 20.31 4.11
N ILE A 338 3.85 19.65 4.65
CA ILE A 338 3.73 18.34 5.32
C ILE A 338 3.55 18.51 6.83
N GLU A 339 4.33 19.42 7.44
CA GLU A 339 4.35 19.63 8.89
C GLU A 339 3.00 20.11 9.42
N ASN A 340 2.27 20.91 8.64
CA ASN A 340 0.95 21.45 9.03
C ASN A 340 -0.23 20.65 8.45
N ASP A 341 0.00 19.51 7.83
CA ASP A 341 -1.06 18.69 7.24
C ASP A 341 -1.50 17.60 8.21
N ASP A 342 -2.77 17.62 8.63
CA ASP A 342 -3.35 16.67 9.60
C ASP A 342 -3.29 15.23 9.09
N PHE A 343 -3.43 15.03 7.78
CA PHE A 343 -3.34 13.69 7.19
C PHE A 343 -1.91 13.15 7.23
N ALA A 344 -0.91 13.97 6.82
CA ALA A 344 0.49 13.59 6.92
C ALA A 344 0.88 13.29 8.37
N ASN A 345 0.42 14.11 9.32
CA ASN A 345 0.65 13.92 10.74
C ASN A 345 0.03 12.61 11.26
N ALA A 346 -1.21 12.30 10.86
CA ALA A 346 -1.85 11.03 11.25
C ALA A 346 -1.07 9.81 10.74
N ILE A 347 -0.60 9.83 9.48
CA ILE A 347 0.26 8.79 8.90
C ILE A 347 1.59 8.70 9.66
N ALA A 348 2.24 9.84 9.97
CA ALA A 348 3.52 9.86 10.66
C ALA A 348 3.42 9.29 12.09
N VAL A 349 2.37 9.63 12.82
CA VAL A 349 2.08 9.07 14.15
C VAL A 349 1.78 7.58 14.07
N GLN A 350 0.95 7.16 13.10
CA GLN A 350 0.62 5.73 12.94
C GLN A 350 1.84 4.91 12.52
N ALA A 351 2.73 5.44 11.69
CA ALA A 351 3.95 4.76 11.26
C ALA A 351 4.90 4.39 12.41
N GLN A 352 4.81 5.09 13.56
CA GLN A 352 5.54 4.72 14.77
C GLN A 352 4.98 3.45 15.42
N ASN A 353 3.67 3.22 15.24
CA ASN A 353 2.92 2.07 15.76
C ASN A 353 2.55 1.08 14.63
N ALA A 354 3.33 1.00 13.59
CA ALA A 354 3.14 0.10 12.45
C ALA A 354 4.37 -0.77 12.23
N GLU A 355 4.16 -1.98 11.74
CA GLU A 355 5.24 -2.93 11.44
C GLU A 355 5.57 -2.91 9.95
N PRO A 356 6.85 -2.74 9.56
CA PRO A 356 7.24 -2.87 8.16
C PRO A 356 6.79 -4.23 7.61
N MET A 357 6.15 -4.19 6.45
CA MET A 357 5.70 -5.40 5.77
C MET A 357 6.92 -6.21 5.31
N PRO A 358 6.97 -7.53 5.56
CA PRO A 358 8.10 -8.34 5.14
C PRO A 358 8.34 -8.26 3.63
N SER A 359 9.57 -7.96 3.22
CA SER A 359 9.97 -7.83 1.80
C SER A 359 10.63 -9.10 1.24
N ILE A 360 10.61 -10.20 2.01
CA ILE A 360 11.14 -11.51 1.58
C ILE A 360 10.18 -12.22 0.61
N PRO A 361 10.69 -13.12 -0.26
CA PRO A 361 9.87 -13.83 -1.25
C PRO A 361 8.66 -14.56 -0.69
N GLU A 362 8.82 -15.13 0.50
CA GLU A 362 7.83 -15.96 1.19
C GLU A 362 6.58 -15.18 1.62
N MET A 363 6.66 -13.83 1.70
CA MET A 363 5.50 -12.99 1.99
C MET A 363 4.37 -13.19 0.97
N GLY A 364 4.70 -13.49 -0.28
CA GLY A 364 3.73 -13.79 -1.33
C GLY A 364 2.83 -14.98 -1.02
N SER A 365 3.31 -15.95 -0.23
CA SER A 365 2.58 -17.16 0.17
C SER A 365 1.60 -16.91 1.34
N VAL A 366 1.64 -15.74 1.99
CA VAL A 366 0.85 -15.45 3.18
C VAL A 366 -0.56 -15.00 2.84
N TRP A 367 -0.73 -14.18 1.81
CA TRP A 367 -1.97 -13.45 1.54
C TRP A 367 -3.17 -14.37 1.31
N GLY A 368 -3.07 -15.29 0.37
CA GLY A 368 -4.17 -16.18 -0.01
C GLY A 368 -4.69 -17.06 1.14
N PRO A 369 -3.82 -17.83 1.83
CA PRO A 369 -4.22 -18.65 2.97
C PRO A 369 -4.86 -17.83 4.10
N MET A 370 -4.33 -16.63 4.39
CA MET A 370 -4.87 -15.78 5.45
C MET A 370 -6.23 -15.19 5.08
N ASP A 371 -6.42 -14.68 3.86
CA ASP A 371 -7.71 -14.17 3.40
C ASP A 371 -8.79 -15.27 3.42
N LYS A 372 -8.43 -16.50 3.04
CA LYS A 372 -9.29 -17.68 3.13
C LYS A 372 -9.67 -18.00 4.57
N ALA A 373 -8.71 -17.94 5.50
CA ALA A 373 -8.96 -18.20 6.93
C ALA A 373 -9.90 -17.14 7.53
N ILE A 374 -9.64 -15.86 7.27
CA ILE A 374 -10.49 -14.76 7.71
C ILE A 374 -11.92 -14.96 7.17
N GLY A 375 -12.07 -15.26 5.88
CA GLY A 375 -13.37 -15.53 5.27
C GLY A 375 -14.13 -16.70 5.92
N LYS A 376 -13.43 -17.79 6.31
CA LYS A 376 -14.04 -18.90 7.04
C LYS A 376 -14.56 -18.49 8.42
N VAL A 377 -13.80 -17.71 9.16
CA VAL A 377 -14.18 -17.22 10.50
C VAL A 377 -15.37 -16.27 10.42
N LEU A 378 -15.31 -15.27 9.53
CA LEU A 378 -16.39 -14.29 9.37
C LEU A 378 -17.69 -14.92 8.85
N SER A 379 -17.61 -15.99 8.06
CA SER A 379 -18.76 -16.77 7.61
C SER A 379 -19.20 -17.89 8.58
N LYS A 380 -18.59 -17.96 9.77
CA LYS A 380 -18.87 -18.98 10.83
C LYS A 380 -18.64 -20.43 10.37
N LYS A 381 -17.76 -20.66 9.42
CA LYS A 381 -17.41 -21.99 8.91
C LYS A 381 -16.29 -22.68 9.68
N ALA A 382 -15.52 -21.90 10.46
CA ALA A 382 -14.45 -22.41 11.31
C ALA A 382 -14.25 -21.51 12.53
N THR A 383 -13.63 -22.04 13.58
CA THR A 383 -13.10 -21.22 14.69
C THR A 383 -11.89 -20.41 14.20
N ALA A 384 -11.54 -19.34 14.91
CA ALA A 384 -10.32 -18.58 14.59
C ALA A 384 -9.07 -19.49 14.69
N LYS A 385 -8.99 -20.33 15.70
CA LYS A 385 -7.87 -21.25 15.90
C LYS A 385 -7.72 -22.22 14.74
N ASP A 386 -8.79 -22.94 14.38
CA ASP A 386 -8.73 -23.94 13.31
C ASP A 386 -8.40 -23.33 11.96
N ALA A 387 -9.02 -22.16 11.64
CA ALA A 387 -8.78 -21.47 10.39
C ALA A 387 -7.34 -20.95 10.26
N LEU A 388 -6.77 -20.40 11.34
CA LEU A 388 -5.39 -19.91 11.35
C LEU A 388 -4.38 -21.05 11.35
N ASP A 389 -4.66 -22.19 12.01
CA ASP A 389 -3.81 -23.37 11.94
C ASP A 389 -3.73 -23.92 10.51
N GLU A 390 -4.87 -24.01 9.82
CA GLU A 390 -4.93 -24.43 8.42
C GLU A 390 -4.14 -23.45 7.53
N ALA A 391 -4.32 -22.14 7.73
CA ALA A 391 -3.59 -21.12 6.95
C ALA A 391 -2.07 -21.23 7.14
N VAL A 392 -1.61 -21.36 8.38
CA VAL A 392 -0.17 -21.49 8.67
C VAL A 392 0.39 -22.79 8.09
N ALA A 393 -0.37 -23.90 8.12
CA ALA A 393 0.04 -25.15 7.48
C ALA A 393 0.17 -25.00 5.95
N GLU A 394 -0.79 -24.30 5.30
CA GLU A 394 -0.77 -24.02 3.87
C GLU A 394 0.42 -23.11 3.50
N ILE A 395 0.71 -22.07 4.31
CA ILE A 395 1.87 -21.19 4.12
C ILE A 395 3.17 -22.00 4.22
N LYS A 396 3.35 -22.80 5.26
CA LYS A 396 4.56 -23.65 5.45
C LYS A 396 4.79 -24.57 4.26
N ALA A 397 3.74 -25.25 3.80
CA ALA A 397 3.83 -26.14 2.65
C ALA A 397 4.17 -25.43 1.33
N SER A 398 3.93 -24.12 1.23
CA SER A 398 4.24 -23.35 0.02
C SER A 398 5.63 -22.71 0.01
N ILE A 399 6.32 -22.71 1.16
CA ILE A 399 7.68 -22.15 1.31
C ILE A 399 8.77 -23.23 1.51
N GLU A 400 8.38 -24.50 1.69
CA GLU A 400 9.25 -25.67 1.64
C GLU A 400 9.61 -26.06 0.19
#